data_373fb9abf67e8ef83e0c3587bad76667
#
_entry.id   373fb9abf67e8ef83e0c3587bad76667
#
_cell.length_a   1.000
_cell.length_b   1.000
_cell.length_c   1.000
_cell.angle_alpha   90.00
_cell.angle_beta   90.00
_cell.angle_gamma   90.00
#
_symmetry.space_group_name_H-M   'P 1'
#
loop_
_entity.id
_entity.type
_entity.pdbx_description
1 polymer ?
#
loop_
_entity_poly.entity_id
_entity_poly.type
_entity_poly.pdbx_seq_one_letter_code
_entity_poly.pdbx_strand_id
1 'polypeptide(L)'
;MTVAWVFPGQGSQKIGMAKQIENLPITKERFSYSSEIFERNLFEICELNTEPTNPLIDLNNTRNTQICLFLVESILLDALKENGFKPTYVAGHSLGEITALYCADVFSFEDCVSLIKERSQLMVNAGKGSMAAVIGFDRNQLDLLVQKIDDIVIANDNSSSQVVLSGSTEALDDLSREIACKRFLKLNVSGAFHSPFMNEPSSKFCEYLKKIKFNNPTYPVISNYEPSLCSDPNELKIRLEKQMCNGVRWRETMDLRAKDSDLHIVEIGPSNVLSGLGKRHLKGCLLYTSDAADD
;
A
#
# COMPACT_ATOMS: atom_id res chain seq x y z
N MET A 1 -24.92 7.24 5.81
CA MET A 1 -23.59 6.91 6.36
C MET A 1 -22.72 6.39 5.22
N THR A 2 -21.61 7.07 4.93
CA THR A 2 -20.62 6.67 3.92
C THR A 2 -19.49 5.91 4.62
N VAL A 3 -19.23 4.68 4.24
CA VAL A 3 -18.20 3.83 4.85
C VAL A 3 -17.10 3.55 3.83
N ALA A 4 -15.89 4.01 4.10
CA ALA A 4 -14.71 3.70 3.30
C ALA A 4 -13.90 2.59 3.98
N TRP A 5 -13.60 1.51 3.27
CA TRP A 5 -12.60 0.57 3.72
C TRP A 5 -11.26 0.89 3.06
N VAL A 6 -10.23 1.02 3.89
CA VAL A 6 -8.90 1.37 3.42
C VAL A 6 -7.87 0.33 3.84
N PHE A 7 -6.96 0.02 2.91
CA PHE A 7 -5.96 -1.03 3.07
C PHE A 7 -4.56 -0.41 3.05
N PRO A 8 -3.76 -0.60 4.10
CA PRO A 8 -2.42 -0.04 4.16
C PRO A 8 -1.44 -0.75 3.21
N GLY A 9 -0.27 -0.19 3.04
CA GLY A 9 0.81 -0.76 2.27
C GLY A 9 2.06 -1.02 3.11
N GLN A 10 3.19 -1.23 2.42
CA GLN A 10 4.49 -1.42 3.04
C GLN A 10 4.82 -0.28 4.02
N GLY A 11 5.29 -0.64 5.21
CA GLY A 11 5.48 0.24 6.35
C GLY A 11 4.42 0.05 7.46
N SER A 12 3.37 -0.75 7.20
CA SER A 12 2.35 -1.09 8.19
C SER A 12 2.54 -2.48 8.82
N GLN A 13 3.46 -3.29 8.27
CA GLN A 13 3.80 -4.60 8.83
C GLN A 13 4.36 -4.49 10.25
N LYS A 14 3.97 -5.42 11.10
CA LYS A 14 4.52 -5.58 12.44
C LYS A 14 4.75 -7.05 12.76
N ILE A 15 5.80 -7.36 13.50
CA ILE A 15 6.03 -8.71 14.01
C ILE A 15 4.84 -9.12 14.89
N GLY A 16 4.40 -10.36 14.75
CA GLY A 16 3.23 -10.88 15.44
C GLY A 16 1.89 -10.56 14.78
N MET A 17 1.88 -9.95 13.57
CA MET A 17 0.65 -9.54 12.92
C MET A 17 -0.26 -10.70 12.50
N ALA A 18 0.27 -11.91 12.33
CA ALA A 18 -0.54 -13.08 12.00
C ALA A 18 -1.27 -13.67 13.22
N LYS A 19 -0.86 -13.36 14.46
CA LYS A 19 -1.51 -13.85 15.68
C LYS A 19 -2.96 -13.42 15.82
N GLN A 20 -3.28 -12.19 15.42
CA GLN A 20 -4.65 -11.67 15.51
C GLN A 20 -5.66 -12.43 14.63
N ILE A 21 -5.17 -13.16 13.62
CA ILE A 21 -5.99 -13.93 12.67
C ILE A 21 -5.78 -15.44 12.79
N GLU A 22 -4.92 -15.90 13.71
CA GLU A 22 -4.52 -17.31 13.82
C GLU A 22 -5.70 -18.27 13.96
N ASN A 23 -6.72 -17.86 14.71
CA ASN A 23 -7.90 -18.66 15.01
C ASN A 23 -9.02 -18.56 13.95
N LEU A 24 -8.87 -17.73 12.93
CA LEU A 24 -9.85 -17.66 11.84
C LEU A 24 -9.70 -18.88 10.91
N PRO A 25 -10.82 -19.53 10.53
CA PRO A 25 -10.78 -20.82 9.83
C PRO A 25 -9.93 -20.84 8.56
N ILE A 26 -9.98 -19.75 7.79
CA ILE A 26 -9.31 -19.64 6.48
C ILE A 26 -7.78 -19.35 6.59
N THR A 27 -7.28 -18.98 7.78
CA THR A 27 -5.88 -18.55 7.95
C THR A 27 -4.90 -19.63 7.53
N LYS A 28 -5.10 -20.85 8.04
CA LYS A 28 -4.19 -21.97 7.73
C LYS A 28 -4.15 -22.27 6.24
N GLU A 29 -5.28 -22.29 5.57
CA GLU A 29 -5.40 -22.58 4.15
C GLU A 29 -4.64 -21.51 3.33
N ARG A 30 -4.92 -20.22 3.55
CA ARG A 30 -4.30 -19.12 2.80
C ARG A 30 -2.80 -19.02 3.02
N PHE A 31 -2.35 -19.16 4.26
CA PHE A 31 -0.91 -19.17 4.54
C PHE A 31 -0.22 -20.38 3.93
N SER A 32 -0.83 -21.58 3.96
CA SER A 32 -0.24 -22.78 3.33
C SER A 32 -0.13 -22.60 1.82
N TYR A 33 -1.23 -22.21 1.16
CA TYR A 33 -1.26 -21.96 -0.29
C TYR A 33 -0.21 -20.94 -0.72
N SER A 34 -0.17 -19.80 -0.04
CA SER A 34 0.75 -18.72 -0.40
C SER A 34 2.21 -19.07 -0.08
N SER A 35 2.46 -19.83 1.00
CA SER A 35 3.79 -20.30 1.37
C SER A 35 4.38 -21.26 0.32
N GLU A 36 3.55 -22.14 -0.26
CA GLU A 36 3.94 -22.98 -1.38
C GLU A 36 4.34 -22.16 -2.60
N ILE A 37 3.52 -21.18 -2.98
CA ILE A 37 3.79 -20.29 -4.12
C ILE A 37 5.06 -19.45 -3.93
N PHE A 38 5.28 -18.93 -2.70
CA PHE A 38 6.46 -18.12 -2.38
C PHE A 38 7.68 -18.95 -1.96
N GLU A 39 7.57 -20.28 -1.83
CA GLU A 39 8.62 -21.22 -1.45
C GLU A 39 9.25 -20.86 -0.09
N ARG A 40 8.41 -20.43 0.88
CA ARG A 40 8.85 -20.06 2.24
C ARG A 40 7.69 -20.03 3.22
N ASN A 41 7.97 -20.23 4.51
CA ASN A 41 6.96 -20.19 5.56
C ASN A 41 6.56 -18.75 5.89
N LEU A 42 5.49 -18.25 5.26
CA LEU A 42 5.02 -16.87 5.42
C LEU A 42 4.44 -16.60 6.81
N PHE A 43 3.84 -17.60 7.46
CA PHE A 43 3.34 -17.45 8.82
C PHE A 43 4.49 -17.23 9.81
N GLU A 44 5.54 -18.03 9.73
CA GLU A 44 6.74 -17.87 10.54
C GLU A 44 7.41 -16.52 10.31
N ILE A 45 7.50 -16.04 9.07
CA ILE A 45 8.03 -14.71 8.74
C ILE A 45 7.25 -13.59 9.45
N CYS A 46 5.93 -13.72 9.57
CA CYS A 46 5.12 -12.74 10.31
C CYS A 46 5.39 -12.73 11.82
N GLU A 47 5.86 -13.85 12.38
CA GLU A 47 6.02 -14.06 13.82
C GLU A 47 7.46 -13.95 14.31
N LEU A 48 8.46 -13.98 13.42
CA LEU A 48 9.87 -13.91 13.79
C LEU A 48 10.21 -12.61 14.51
N ASN A 49 10.60 -12.74 15.79
CA ASN A 49 10.96 -11.63 16.67
C ASN A 49 12.51 -11.47 16.81
N THR A 50 13.25 -11.87 15.79
CA THR A 50 14.71 -11.70 15.75
C THR A 50 15.10 -10.92 14.51
N GLU A 51 16.13 -10.08 14.58
CA GLU A 51 16.68 -9.45 13.39
C GLU A 51 17.17 -10.55 12.43
N PRO A 52 16.53 -10.71 11.29
CA PRO A 52 16.86 -11.80 10.38
C PRO A 52 18.19 -11.50 9.68
N THR A 53 19.12 -12.42 9.78
CA THR A 53 20.39 -12.37 9.01
C THR A 53 20.19 -12.76 7.55
N ASN A 54 19.02 -13.35 7.22
CA ASN A 54 18.68 -13.83 5.89
C ASN A 54 17.49 -13.03 5.33
N PRO A 55 17.68 -12.31 4.20
CA PRO A 55 16.58 -11.56 3.56
C PRO A 55 15.37 -12.41 3.16
N LEU A 56 15.52 -13.72 3.01
CA LEU A 56 14.42 -14.62 2.66
C LEU A 56 13.39 -14.78 3.78
N ILE A 57 13.77 -14.55 5.02
CA ILE A 57 12.91 -14.64 6.20
C ILE A 57 12.68 -13.29 6.88
N ASP A 58 13.18 -12.19 6.30
CA ASP A 58 12.98 -10.84 6.81
C ASP A 58 11.60 -10.32 6.40
N LEU A 59 10.75 -10.01 7.39
CA LEU A 59 9.44 -9.40 7.15
C LEU A 59 9.54 -8.03 6.45
N ASN A 60 10.64 -7.30 6.60
CA ASN A 60 10.86 -6.01 5.96
C ASN A 60 11.39 -6.14 4.52
N ASN A 61 11.73 -7.34 4.08
CA ASN A 61 12.01 -7.58 2.67
C ASN A 61 10.73 -7.37 1.85
N THR A 62 10.76 -6.51 0.83
CA THR A 62 9.60 -6.13 0.01
C THR A 62 8.79 -7.34 -0.51
N ARG A 63 9.46 -8.45 -0.88
CA ARG A 63 8.78 -9.68 -1.32
C ARG A 63 7.94 -10.30 -0.21
N ASN A 64 8.45 -10.31 1.01
CA ASN A 64 7.75 -10.87 2.17
C ASN A 64 6.69 -9.89 2.68
N THR A 65 7.06 -8.62 2.79
CA THR A 65 6.14 -7.57 3.28
C THR A 65 4.84 -7.55 2.49
N GLN A 66 4.92 -7.53 1.16
CA GLN A 66 3.72 -7.39 0.32
C GLN A 66 2.76 -8.57 0.49
N ILE A 67 3.26 -9.79 0.42
CA ILE A 67 2.37 -10.96 0.56
C ILE A 67 1.85 -11.13 1.99
N CYS A 68 2.70 -10.91 3.01
CA CYS A 68 2.28 -11.04 4.39
C CYS A 68 1.21 -10.02 4.78
N LEU A 69 1.31 -8.77 4.31
CA LEU A 69 0.27 -7.75 4.48
C LEU A 69 -1.03 -8.17 3.80
N PHE A 70 -0.98 -8.57 2.53
CA PHE A 70 -2.16 -9.02 1.81
C PHE A 70 -2.86 -10.20 2.51
N LEU A 71 -2.10 -11.17 3.02
CA LEU A 71 -2.67 -12.31 3.74
C LEU A 71 -3.46 -11.84 4.97
N VAL A 72 -2.86 -11.01 5.82
CA VAL A 72 -3.53 -10.48 7.01
C VAL A 72 -4.76 -9.65 6.63
N GLU A 73 -4.61 -8.72 5.69
CA GLU A 73 -5.68 -7.85 5.22
C GLU A 73 -6.85 -8.65 4.61
N SER A 74 -6.55 -9.62 3.74
CA SER A 74 -7.58 -10.42 3.06
C SER A 74 -8.37 -11.29 4.03
N ILE A 75 -7.72 -11.85 5.06
CA ILE A 75 -8.37 -12.69 6.07
C ILE A 75 -9.29 -11.83 6.97
N LEU A 76 -8.80 -10.67 7.45
CA LEU A 76 -9.60 -9.72 8.21
C LEU A 76 -10.80 -9.20 7.40
N LEU A 77 -10.56 -8.86 6.14
CA LEU A 77 -11.59 -8.41 5.20
C LEU A 77 -12.72 -9.43 5.04
N ASP A 78 -12.36 -10.70 4.81
CA ASP A 78 -13.36 -11.73 4.60
C ASP A 78 -14.16 -12.01 5.88
N ALA A 79 -13.52 -12.00 7.04
CA ALA A 79 -14.22 -12.09 8.32
C ALA A 79 -15.23 -10.93 8.51
N LEU A 80 -14.89 -9.70 8.09
CA LEU A 80 -15.84 -8.58 8.11
C LEU A 80 -17.00 -8.79 7.13
N LYS A 81 -16.73 -9.26 5.90
CA LYS A 81 -17.76 -9.55 4.90
C LYS A 81 -18.71 -10.67 5.38
N GLU A 82 -18.19 -11.73 5.98
CA GLU A 82 -18.96 -12.84 6.55
C GLU A 82 -19.90 -12.39 7.69
N ASN A 83 -19.48 -11.39 8.47
CA ASN A 83 -20.30 -10.75 9.49
C ASN A 83 -21.29 -9.70 8.92
N GLY A 84 -21.40 -9.59 7.60
CA GLY A 84 -22.39 -8.73 6.92
C GLY A 84 -21.97 -7.28 6.77
N PHE A 85 -20.76 -6.88 7.17
CA PHE A 85 -20.26 -5.52 6.96
C PHE A 85 -19.93 -5.27 5.47
N LYS A 86 -20.20 -4.04 5.01
CA LYS A 86 -20.00 -3.65 3.61
C LYS A 86 -19.51 -2.21 3.52
N PRO A 87 -18.53 -1.90 2.63
CA PRO A 87 -18.14 -0.54 2.37
C PRO A 87 -19.06 0.14 1.34
N THR A 88 -19.02 1.46 1.31
CA THR A 88 -19.56 2.27 0.21
C THR A 88 -18.57 2.33 -0.95
N TYR A 89 -17.28 2.41 -0.63
CA TYR A 89 -16.16 2.36 -1.58
C TYR A 89 -14.90 1.87 -0.88
N VAL A 90 -13.90 1.53 -1.67
CA VAL A 90 -12.63 1.00 -1.17
C VAL A 90 -11.44 1.76 -1.75
N ALA A 91 -10.37 1.85 -0.98
CA ALA A 91 -9.10 2.40 -1.42
C ALA A 91 -7.94 1.67 -0.73
N GLY A 92 -6.77 1.66 -1.35
CA GLY A 92 -5.58 1.07 -0.76
C GLY A 92 -4.32 1.85 -1.09
N HIS A 93 -3.36 1.84 -0.18
CA HIS A 93 -2.09 2.54 -0.34
C HIS A 93 -1.04 1.61 -0.95
N SER A 94 -0.57 1.87 -2.16
CA SER A 94 0.43 1.06 -2.87
C SER A 94 0.00 -0.42 -2.98
N LEU A 95 0.58 -1.34 -2.19
CA LEU A 95 0.13 -2.73 -2.12
C LEU A 95 -1.36 -2.85 -1.78
N GLY A 96 -1.83 -2.06 -0.84
CA GLY A 96 -3.23 -2.07 -0.41
C GLY A 96 -4.24 -1.84 -1.53
N GLU A 97 -3.84 -1.23 -2.67
CA GLU A 97 -4.71 -1.13 -3.85
C GLU A 97 -5.06 -2.51 -4.42
N ILE A 98 -4.13 -3.49 -4.36
CA ILE A 98 -4.43 -4.88 -4.76
C ILE A 98 -5.44 -5.49 -3.78
N THR A 99 -5.31 -5.24 -2.48
CA THR A 99 -6.29 -5.67 -1.48
C THR A 99 -7.65 -4.99 -1.70
N ALA A 100 -7.67 -3.70 -2.07
CA ALA A 100 -8.90 -2.98 -2.41
C ALA A 100 -9.59 -3.59 -3.65
N LEU A 101 -8.83 -3.96 -4.68
CA LEU A 101 -9.34 -4.65 -5.87
C LEU A 101 -9.88 -6.06 -5.53
N TYR A 102 -9.21 -6.79 -4.64
CA TYR A 102 -9.72 -8.04 -4.07
C TYR A 102 -11.03 -7.81 -3.30
N CYS A 103 -11.08 -6.82 -2.44
CA CYS A 103 -12.30 -6.45 -1.69
C CYS A 103 -13.48 -6.15 -2.62
N ALA A 104 -13.22 -5.54 -3.76
CA ALA A 104 -14.22 -5.21 -4.77
C ALA A 104 -14.51 -6.38 -5.74
N ASP A 105 -14.00 -7.58 -5.48
CA ASP A 105 -14.17 -8.79 -6.30
C ASP A 105 -13.64 -8.67 -7.75
N VAL A 106 -12.72 -7.72 -7.98
CA VAL A 106 -12.05 -7.56 -9.29
C VAL A 106 -11.13 -8.75 -9.55
N PHE A 107 -10.47 -9.25 -8.50
CA PHE A 107 -9.57 -10.41 -8.53
C PHE A 107 -10.00 -11.49 -7.55
N SER A 108 -9.67 -12.76 -7.85
CA SER A 108 -9.69 -13.84 -6.88
C SER A 108 -8.50 -13.71 -5.90
N PHE A 109 -8.55 -14.50 -4.82
CA PHE A 109 -7.42 -14.59 -3.89
C PHE A 109 -6.15 -15.09 -4.58
N GLU A 110 -6.28 -16.11 -5.43
CA GLU A 110 -5.19 -16.73 -6.19
C GLU A 110 -4.58 -15.75 -7.19
N ASP A 111 -5.42 -14.97 -7.89
CA ASP A 111 -4.95 -13.91 -8.77
C ASP A 111 -4.13 -12.88 -8.01
N CYS A 112 -4.58 -12.45 -6.82
CA CYS A 112 -3.86 -11.51 -5.98
C CYS A 112 -2.51 -12.06 -5.49
N VAL A 113 -2.45 -13.32 -5.04
CA VAL A 113 -1.19 -13.97 -4.62
C VAL A 113 -0.20 -13.98 -5.79
N SER A 114 -0.68 -14.33 -6.99
CA SER A 114 0.15 -14.38 -8.20
C SER A 114 0.62 -12.99 -8.63
N LEU A 115 -0.28 -11.98 -8.60
CA LEU A 115 0.04 -10.58 -8.90
C LEU A 115 1.08 -10.03 -7.92
N ILE A 116 0.93 -10.31 -6.63
CA ILE A 116 1.85 -9.81 -5.59
C ILE A 116 3.22 -10.50 -5.72
N LYS A 117 3.27 -11.78 -6.06
CA LYS A 117 4.52 -12.47 -6.33
C LYS A 117 5.30 -11.78 -7.45
N GLU A 118 4.65 -11.55 -8.59
CA GLU A 118 5.26 -10.88 -9.74
C GLU A 118 5.66 -9.44 -9.40
N ARG A 119 4.74 -8.66 -8.85
CA ARG A 119 4.96 -7.26 -8.47
C ARG A 119 6.16 -7.11 -7.52
N SER A 120 6.17 -7.84 -6.44
CA SER A 120 7.22 -7.74 -5.41
C SER A 120 8.58 -8.17 -5.94
N GLN A 121 8.63 -9.20 -6.79
CA GLN A 121 9.85 -9.65 -7.44
C GLN A 121 10.42 -8.59 -8.40
N LEU A 122 9.57 -7.99 -9.22
CA LEU A 122 9.97 -6.94 -10.15
C LEU A 122 10.48 -5.70 -9.40
N MET A 123 9.81 -5.31 -8.31
CA MET A 123 10.22 -4.16 -7.49
C MET A 123 11.57 -4.39 -6.82
N VAL A 124 11.80 -5.56 -6.23
CA VAL A 124 13.10 -5.88 -5.58
C VAL A 124 14.23 -5.92 -6.61
N ASN A 125 13.99 -6.48 -7.79
CA ASN A 125 15.00 -6.62 -8.83
C ASN A 125 15.35 -5.30 -9.54
N ALA A 126 14.55 -4.26 -9.38
CA ALA A 126 14.85 -2.93 -9.93
C ALA A 126 16.13 -2.32 -9.34
N GLY A 127 16.40 -2.58 -8.05
CA GLY A 127 17.71 -2.44 -7.38
C GLY A 127 18.42 -1.09 -7.47
N LYS A 128 17.77 -0.02 -7.97
CA LYS A 128 18.38 1.29 -8.14
C LYS A 128 17.61 2.37 -7.37
N GLY A 129 18.36 3.34 -6.84
CA GLY A 129 17.80 4.46 -6.11
C GLY A 129 17.39 4.14 -4.68
N SER A 130 16.75 5.09 -4.04
CA SER A 130 16.38 5.05 -2.62
C SER A 130 15.08 5.83 -2.39
N MET A 131 14.58 5.78 -1.15
CA MET A 131 13.41 6.55 -0.74
C MET A 131 13.66 7.23 0.60
N ALA A 132 13.00 8.37 0.82
CA ALA A 132 13.06 9.09 2.09
C ALA A 132 11.70 9.68 2.47
N ALA A 133 11.30 9.52 3.73
CA ALA A 133 10.14 10.20 4.30
C ALA A 133 10.52 11.61 4.76
N VAL A 134 9.74 12.61 4.34
CA VAL A 134 9.89 14.02 4.74
C VAL A 134 8.66 14.43 5.54
N ILE A 135 8.88 14.94 6.74
CA ILE A 135 7.81 15.27 7.68
C ILE A 135 7.95 16.71 8.15
N GLY A 136 6.85 17.47 8.08
CA GLY A 136 6.77 18.84 8.59
C GLY A 136 7.61 19.82 7.80
N PHE A 137 7.30 19.96 6.53
CA PHE A 137 7.95 20.77 5.52
C PHE A 137 7.02 21.89 5.00
N ASP A 138 7.57 22.88 4.32
CA ASP A 138 6.79 23.81 3.49
C ASP A 138 6.55 23.21 2.11
N ARG A 139 5.28 23.15 1.69
CA ARG A 139 4.89 22.50 0.44
C ARG A 139 5.46 23.18 -0.79
N ASN A 140 5.45 24.51 -0.82
CA ASN A 140 5.95 25.27 -1.96
C ASN A 140 7.46 25.08 -2.11
N GLN A 141 8.20 25.10 -0.98
CA GLN A 141 9.62 24.80 -0.99
C GLN A 141 9.92 23.41 -1.51
N LEU A 142 9.18 22.38 -1.04
CA LEU A 142 9.35 21.01 -1.50
C LEU A 142 9.11 20.88 -3.00
N ASP A 143 8.01 21.43 -3.50
CA ASP A 143 7.63 21.33 -4.92
C ASP A 143 8.69 22.01 -5.82
N LEU A 144 9.23 23.17 -5.38
CA LEU A 144 10.33 23.85 -6.09
C LEU A 144 11.62 23.02 -6.11
N LEU A 145 11.98 22.39 -4.99
CA LEU A 145 13.18 21.54 -4.91
C LEU A 145 13.05 20.29 -5.77
N VAL A 146 11.88 19.62 -5.73
CA VAL A 146 11.62 18.45 -6.59
C VAL A 146 11.62 18.81 -8.08
N GLN A 147 11.22 20.03 -8.45
CA GLN A 147 11.30 20.49 -9.84
C GLN A 147 12.73 20.87 -10.27
N LYS A 148 13.58 21.33 -9.33
CA LYS A 148 14.96 21.79 -9.58
C LYS A 148 15.97 20.64 -9.65
N ILE A 149 15.75 19.58 -8.85
CA ILE A 149 16.68 18.47 -8.71
C ILE A 149 16.21 17.33 -9.63
N ASP A 150 17.07 16.92 -10.54
CA ASP A 150 16.81 15.78 -11.41
C ASP A 150 16.79 14.46 -10.62
N ASP A 151 16.16 13.43 -11.19
CA ASP A 151 16.11 12.07 -10.64
C ASP A 151 15.44 11.95 -9.26
N ILE A 152 14.51 12.85 -8.92
CA ILE A 152 13.71 12.77 -7.71
C ILE A 152 12.22 13.07 -7.99
N VAL A 153 11.34 12.35 -7.31
CA VAL A 153 9.88 12.57 -7.40
C VAL A 153 9.22 12.40 -6.03
N ILE A 154 8.01 12.93 -5.90
CA ILE A 154 7.13 12.60 -4.77
C ILE A 154 6.50 11.23 -5.06
N ALA A 155 7.02 10.20 -4.41
CA ALA A 155 6.54 8.83 -4.54
C ALA A 155 5.22 8.60 -3.79
N ASN A 156 5.07 9.17 -2.59
CA ASN A 156 3.81 9.10 -1.85
C ASN A 156 3.47 10.50 -1.32
N ASP A 157 2.38 11.07 -1.78
CA ASP A 157 1.79 12.29 -1.19
C ASP A 157 0.78 11.87 -0.11
N ASN A 158 1.30 11.66 1.10
CA ASN A 158 0.54 11.04 2.19
C ASN A 158 -0.37 12.02 2.95
N SER A 159 0.04 13.28 3.09
CA SER A 159 -0.73 14.34 3.74
C SER A 159 -0.09 15.71 3.49
N SER A 160 -0.74 16.78 3.95
CA SER A 160 -0.16 18.15 3.90
C SER A 160 1.19 18.29 4.62
N SER A 161 1.54 17.34 5.50
CA SER A 161 2.75 17.40 6.34
C SER A 161 3.66 16.19 6.22
N GLN A 162 3.34 15.23 5.36
CA GLN A 162 4.14 14.01 5.16
C GLN A 162 4.12 13.55 3.70
N VAL A 163 5.30 13.45 3.11
CA VAL A 163 5.51 12.81 1.81
C VAL A 163 6.62 11.77 1.90
N VAL A 164 6.67 10.89 0.90
CA VAL A 164 7.83 10.05 0.63
C VAL A 164 8.39 10.45 -0.71
N LEU A 165 9.68 10.74 -0.74
CA LEU A 165 10.45 11.01 -1.95
C LEU A 165 11.10 9.74 -2.45
N SER A 166 11.27 9.63 -3.75
CA SER A 166 11.91 8.50 -4.42
C SER A 166 12.82 9.02 -5.53
N GLY A 167 14.03 8.47 -5.62
CA GLY A 167 14.99 8.94 -6.60
C GLY A 167 16.38 8.34 -6.46
N SER A 168 17.39 8.94 -7.10
CA SER A 168 18.77 8.57 -6.86
C SER A 168 19.20 8.92 -5.43
N THR A 169 20.19 8.20 -4.90
CA THR A 169 20.69 8.48 -3.54
C THR A 169 21.26 9.89 -3.46
N GLU A 170 21.96 10.32 -4.49
CA GLU A 170 22.56 11.63 -4.62
C GLU A 170 21.50 12.73 -4.60
N ALA A 171 20.43 12.59 -5.40
CA ALA A 171 19.33 13.56 -5.44
C ALA A 171 18.62 13.70 -4.09
N LEU A 172 18.42 12.58 -3.38
CA LEU A 172 17.85 12.59 -2.02
C LEU A 172 18.78 13.29 -1.02
N ASP A 173 20.09 13.08 -1.13
CA ASP A 173 21.09 13.74 -0.29
C ASP A 173 21.17 15.24 -0.56
N ASP A 174 21.10 15.66 -1.83
CA ASP A 174 21.05 17.07 -2.23
C ASP A 174 19.81 17.75 -1.67
N LEU A 175 18.63 17.16 -1.87
CA LEU A 175 17.38 17.70 -1.34
C LEU A 175 17.40 17.77 0.19
N SER A 176 17.97 16.79 0.87
CA SER A 176 18.04 16.75 2.33
C SER A 176 18.82 17.92 2.93
N ARG A 177 19.76 18.49 2.19
CA ARG A 177 20.58 19.65 2.62
C ARG A 177 19.85 20.99 2.40
N GLU A 178 18.92 21.04 1.46
CA GLU A 178 18.23 22.29 1.08
C GLU A 178 16.86 22.43 1.74
N ILE A 179 16.18 21.31 2.08
CA ILE A 179 14.80 21.36 2.60
C ILE A 179 14.74 21.66 4.09
N ALA A 180 13.94 22.67 4.45
CA ALA A 180 13.57 22.89 5.84
C ALA A 180 12.42 21.95 6.23
N CYS A 181 12.71 20.97 7.08
CA CYS A 181 11.70 20.01 7.55
C CYS A 181 11.97 19.57 9.00
N LYS A 182 10.95 19.02 9.66
CA LYS A 182 11.08 18.49 11.03
C LYS A 182 11.88 17.17 11.06
N ARG A 183 11.69 16.32 10.05
CA ARG A 183 12.38 15.03 9.92
C ARG A 183 12.57 14.68 8.45
N PHE A 184 13.78 14.23 8.13
CA PHE A 184 14.14 13.56 6.88
C PHE A 184 14.68 12.17 7.22
N LEU A 185 13.97 11.11 6.81
CA LEU A 185 14.26 9.75 7.19
C LEU A 185 14.46 8.90 5.94
N LYS A 186 15.69 8.45 5.68
CA LYS A 186 15.95 7.44 4.64
C LYS A 186 15.23 6.15 5.01
N LEU A 187 14.53 5.56 4.05
CA LEU A 187 13.79 4.32 4.23
C LEU A 187 14.65 3.12 3.86
N ASN A 188 14.52 2.04 4.62
CA ASN A 188 15.18 0.78 4.30
C ASN A 188 14.36 0.01 3.26
N VAL A 189 14.53 0.38 1.99
CA VAL A 189 13.85 -0.23 0.84
C VAL A 189 14.86 -0.57 -0.25
N SER A 190 14.51 -1.53 -1.11
CA SER A 190 15.40 -2.08 -2.14
C SER A 190 15.46 -1.25 -3.44
N GLY A 191 14.77 -0.11 -3.52
CA GLY A 191 14.75 0.69 -4.75
C GLY A 191 13.91 1.95 -4.66
N ALA A 192 13.94 2.76 -5.70
CA ALA A 192 13.18 3.99 -5.84
C ALA A 192 11.76 3.69 -6.37
N PHE A 193 10.88 3.14 -5.51
CA PHE A 193 9.51 2.79 -5.88
C PHE A 193 8.68 4.03 -6.22
N HIS A 194 7.63 3.83 -7.03
CA HIS A 194 6.71 4.89 -7.47
C HIS A 194 7.41 6.06 -8.16
N SER A 195 8.42 5.76 -8.96
CA SER A 195 9.23 6.73 -9.70
C SER A 195 9.57 6.21 -11.10
N PRO A 196 10.16 7.04 -12.00
CA PRO A 196 10.64 6.59 -13.30
C PRO A 196 11.68 5.45 -13.25
N PHE A 197 12.37 5.25 -12.13
CA PHE A 197 13.25 4.08 -11.93
C PHE A 197 12.49 2.74 -12.01
N MET A 198 11.16 2.76 -11.87
CA MET A 198 10.29 1.59 -12.01
C MET A 198 9.73 1.40 -13.44
N ASN A 199 10.13 2.17 -14.44
CA ASN A 199 9.57 2.06 -15.81
C ASN A 199 9.77 0.67 -16.42
N GLU A 200 10.96 0.08 -16.32
CA GLU A 200 11.21 -1.27 -16.83
C GLU A 200 10.43 -2.35 -16.04
N PRO A 201 10.49 -2.40 -14.70
CA PRO A 201 9.62 -3.28 -13.91
C PRO A 201 8.13 -3.10 -14.21
N SER A 202 7.66 -1.86 -14.34
CA SER A 202 6.26 -1.54 -14.67
C SER A 202 5.86 -2.11 -16.03
N SER A 203 6.72 -1.99 -17.04
CA SER A 203 6.45 -2.57 -18.37
C SER A 203 6.28 -4.09 -18.31
N LYS A 204 7.12 -4.79 -17.55
CA LYS A 204 7.01 -6.24 -17.33
C LYS A 204 5.73 -6.59 -16.57
N PHE A 205 5.38 -5.80 -15.57
CA PHE A 205 4.13 -5.97 -14.81
C PHE A 205 2.89 -5.76 -15.69
N CYS A 206 2.91 -4.78 -16.59
CA CYS A 206 1.84 -4.57 -17.58
C CYS A 206 1.65 -5.81 -18.48
N GLU A 207 2.73 -6.44 -18.95
CA GLU A 207 2.64 -7.69 -19.71
C GLU A 207 2.03 -8.83 -18.90
N TYR A 208 2.31 -8.89 -17.61
CA TYR A 208 1.67 -9.85 -16.72
C TYR A 208 0.17 -9.55 -16.52
N LEU A 209 -0.21 -8.29 -16.31
CA LEU A 209 -1.60 -7.86 -16.15
C LEU A 209 -2.48 -8.17 -17.37
N LYS A 210 -1.91 -8.28 -18.58
CA LYS A 210 -2.65 -8.71 -19.79
C LYS A 210 -3.20 -10.12 -19.67
N LYS A 211 -2.60 -10.98 -18.83
CA LYS A 211 -3.00 -12.38 -18.62
C LYS A 211 -4.08 -12.53 -17.55
N ILE A 212 -4.31 -11.49 -16.75
CA ILE A 212 -5.26 -11.49 -15.65
C ILE A 212 -6.56 -10.84 -16.09
N LYS A 213 -7.68 -11.48 -15.76
CA LYS A 213 -9.01 -10.95 -16.01
C LYS A 213 -9.38 -9.95 -14.91
N PHE A 214 -9.81 -8.76 -15.30
CA PHE A 214 -10.44 -7.80 -14.41
C PHE A 214 -11.95 -8.01 -14.45
N ASN A 215 -12.55 -8.42 -13.33
CA ASN A 215 -14.00 -8.54 -13.21
C ASN A 215 -14.61 -7.18 -12.85
N ASN A 216 -15.94 -7.04 -13.07
CA ASN A 216 -16.66 -5.85 -12.65
C ASN A 216 -16.61 -5.69 -11.13
N PRO A 217 -16.19 -4.54 -10.61
CA PRO A 217 -16.09 -4.34 -9.16
C PRO A 217 -17.48 -4.25 -8.52
N THR A 218 -17.65 -4.90 -7.37
CA THR A 218 -18.86 -4.82 -6.53
C THR A 218 -18.95 -3.50 -5.76
N TYR A 219 -17.81 -2.86 -5.52
CA TYR A 219 -17.68 -1.55 -4.88
C TYR A 219 -16.80 -0.64 -5.72
N PRO A 220 -17.09 0.67 -5.80
CA PRO A 220 -16.17 1.62 -6.45
C PRO A 220 -14.80 1.59 -5.78
N VAL A 221 -13.73 1.60 -6.58
CA VAL A 221 -12.35 1.61 -6.13
C VAL A 221 -11.73 2.98 -6.41
N ILE A 222 -10.98 3.51 -5.45
CA ILE A 222 -10.14 4.69 -5.66
C ILE A 222 -8.70 4.22 -5.85
N SER A 223 -8.12 4.53 -7.01
CA SER A 223 -6.76 4.14 -7.37
C SER A 223 -5.73 5.17 -6.93
N ASN A 224 -4.47 4.72 -6.76
CA ASN A 224 -3.36 5.59 -6.36
C ASN A 224 -2.95 6.58 -7.45
N TYR A 225 -2.94 6.13 -8.70
CA TYR A 225 -2.56 6.94 -9.85
C TYR A 225 -3.58 8.04 -10.16
N GLU A 226 -4.87 7.68 -10.12
CA GLU A 226 -5.97 8.61 -10.35
C GLU A 226 -7.00 8.50 -9.23
N PRO A 227 -6.96 9.39 -8.23
CA PRO A 227 -7.79 9.33 -7.03
C PRO A 227 -9.21 9.80 -7.34
N SER A 228 -9.98 8.96 -8.02
CA SER A 228 -11.40 9.12 -8.30
C SER A 228 -12.11 7.77 -8.21
N LEU A 229 -13.40 7.78 -7.82
CA LEU A 229 -14.23 6.56 -7.77
C LEU A 229 -14.32 5.94 -9.16
N CYS A 230 -13.99 4.67 -9.27
CA CYS A 230 -14.03 3.93 -10.53
C CYS A 230 -14.73 2.59 -10.33
N SER A 231 -15.65 2.26 -11.25
CA SER A 231 -16.35 0.97 -11.33
C SER A 231 -16.20 0.32 -12.72
N ASP A 232 -15.32 0.83 -13.57
CA ASP A 232 -15.01 0.25 -14.87
C ASP A 232 -13.75 -0.62 -14.75
N PRO A 233 -13.83 -1.94 -15.02
CA PRO A 233 -12.68 -2.84 -14.91
C PRO A 233 -11.56 -2.51 -15.89
N ASN A 234 -11.85 -1.98 -17.07
CA ASN A 234 -10.83 -1.59 -18.05
C ASN A 234 -10.07 -0.36 -17.57
N GLU A 235 -10.77 0.62 -17.01
CA GLU A 235 -10.16 1.80 -16.42
C GLU A 235 -9.32 1.45 -15.20
N LEU A 236 -9.80 0.56 -14.31
CA LEU A 236 -9.04 0.05 -13.18
C LEU A 236 -7.76 -0.65 -13.61
N LYS A 237 -7.80 -1.39 -14.72
CA LYS A 237 -6.62 -2.02 -15.32
C LYS A 237 -5.59 -0.97 -15.74
N ILE A 238 -6.00 0.04 -16.50
CA ILE A 238 -5.12 1.14 -16.95
C ILE A 238 -4.48 1.85 -15.76
N ARG A 239 -5.24 2.10 -14.69
CA ARG A 239 -4.75 2.75 -13.48
C ARG A 239 -3.73 1.90 -12.74
N LEU A 240 -3.97 0.60 -12.61
CA LEU A 240 -3.04 -0.34 -11.96
C LEU A 240 -1.75 -0.52 -12.78
N GLU A 241 -1.83 -0.53 -14.11
CA GLU A 241 -0.66 -0.56 -15.00
C GLU A 241 0.29 0.63 -14.77
N LYS A 242 -0.26 1.79 -14.41
CA LYS A 242 0.51 3.02 -14.14
C LYS A 242 1.00 3.15 -12.69
N GLN A 243 0.46 2.36 -11.76
CA GLN A 243 0.70 2.54 -10.33
C GLN A 243 2.16 2.41 -9.93
N MET A 244 2.90 1.46 -10.51
CA MET A 244 4.26 1.11 -10.04
C MET A 244 5.29 2.23 -10.30
N CYS A 245 5.14 2.98 -11.40
CA CYS A 245 6.06 4.04 -11.82
C CYS A 245 5.55 5.46 -11.57
N ASN A 246 4.37 5.61 -10.95
CA ASN A 246 3.77 6.90 -10.61
C ASN A 246 3.50 7.00 -9.11
N GLY A 247 3.43 8.24 -8.63
CA GLY A 247 3.23 8.53 -7.21
C GLY A 247 1.85 8.10 -6.68
N VAL A 248 1.84 7.66 -5.43
CA VAL A 248 0.63 7.38 -4.66
C VAL A 248 0.04 8.70 -4.17
N ARG A 249 -1.10 9.11 -4.73
CA ARG A 249 -1.78 10.38 -4.44
C ARG A 249 -2.76 10.22 -3.26
N TRP A 250 -2.22 9.75 -2.11
CA TRP A 250 -3.05 9.38 -0.96
C TRP A 250 -3.75 10.59 -0.32
N ARG A 251 -3.08 11.73 -0.26
CA ARG A 251 -3.69 12.97 0.23
C ARG A 251 -4.95 13.33 -0.56
N GLU A 252 -4.90 13.23 -1.89
CA GLU A 252 -6.05 13.51 -2.74
C GLU A 252 -7.15 12.45 -2.58
N THR A 253 -6.78 11.19 -2.34
CA THR A 253 -7.73 10.12 -1.99
C THR A 253 -8.52 10.47 -0.72
N MET A 254 -7.85 11.00 0.31
CA MET A 254 -8.51 11.48 1.53
C MET A 254 -9.35 12.72 1.29
N ASP A 255 -8.87 13.67 0.47
CA ASP A 255 -9.58 14.93 0.15
C ASP A 255 -10.89 14.68 -0.60
N LEU A 256 -10.99 13.60 -1.36
CA LEU A 256 -12.14 13.31 -2.22
C LEU A 256 -13.47 13.33 -1.47
N ARG A 257 -13.47 12.89 -0.22
CA ARG A 257 -14.66 12.84 0.64
C ARG A 257 -14.50 13.56 1.98
N ALA A 258 -13.48 14.40 2.10
CA ALA A 258 -13.17 15.14 3.34
C ALA A 258 -14.31 16.05 3.80
N LYS A 259 -15.23 16.43 2.90
CA LYS A 259 -16.40 17.27 3.18
C LYS A 259 -17.65 16.50 3.61
N ASP A 260 -17.62 15.17 3.50
CA ASP A 260 -18.75 14.33 3.91
C ASP A 260 -18.76 14.24 5.45
N SER A 261 -19.67 14.96 6.09
CA SER A 261 -19.82 14.96 7.57
C SER A 261 -20.17 13.59 8.17
N ASP A 262 -20.52 12.64 7.33
CA ASP A 262 -20.99 11.28 7.66
C ASP A 262 -20.01 10.19 7.15
N LEU A 263 -18.74 10.56 6.96
CA LEU A 263 -17.71 9.64 6.49
C LEU A 263 -17.11 8.87 7.66
N HIS A 264 -17.18 7.54 7.56
CA HIS A 264 -16.52 6.58 8.42
C HIS A 264 -15.41 5.88 7.64
N ILE A 265 -14.18 5.92 8.12
CA ILE A 265 -13.05 5.23 7.51
C ILE A 265 -12.65 4.07 8.40
N VAL A 266 -12.62 2.88 7.84
CA VAL A 266 -12.18 1.65 8.50
C VAL A 266 -10.89 1.19 7.85
N GLU A 267 -9.79 1.23 8.59
CA GLU A 267 -8.51 0.67 8.16
C GLU A 267 -8.48 -0.82 8.48
N ILE A 268 -8.32 -1.65 7.45
CA ILE A 268 -8.26 -3.10 7.56
C ILE A 268 -6.83 -3.54 7.32
N GLY A 269 -6.17 -3.97 8.40
CA GLY A 269 -4.75 -4.34 8.34
C GLY A 269 -4.11 -4.44 9.73
N PRO A 270 -2.82 -4.76 9.80
CA PRO A 270 -2.15 -5.08 11.07
C PRO A 270 -1.81 -3.85 11.94
N SER A 271 -2.07 -2.64 11.46
CA SER A 271 -1.68 -1.39 12.15
C SER A 271 -2.67 -0.26 11.87
N ASN A 272 -2.35 0.96 12.27
CA ASN A 272 -3.19 2.16 12.13
C ASN A 272 -2.49 3.30 11.37
N VAL A 273 -1.70 2.96 10.36
CA VAL A 273 -0.90 3.94 9.59
C VAL A 273 -1.78 4.92 8.83
N LEU A 274 -2.77 4.42 8.09
CA LEU A 274 -3.68 5.25 7.30
C LEU A 274 -4.62 6.07 8.20
N SER A 275 -5.10 5.47 9.27
CA SER A 275 -5.88 6.15 10.31
C SER A 275 -5.07 7.27 10.96
N GLY A 276 -3.78 7.04 11.21
CA GLY A 276 -2.86 8.07 11.71
C GLY A 276 -2.63 9.22 10.73
N LEU A 277 -2.62 8.96 9.42
CA LEU A 277 -2.59 9.98 8.37
C LEU A 277 -3.93 10.73 8.32
N GLY A 278 -5.04 10.00 8.35
CA GLY A 278 -6.40 10.56 8.33
C GLY A 278 -6.67 11.49 9.51
N LYS A 279 -6.31 11.12 10.73
CA LYS A 279 -6.45 11.98 11.94
C LYS A 279 -5.77 13.33 11.81
N ARG A 280 -4.67 13.41 11.07
CA ARG A 280 -3.93 14.67 10.84
C ARG A 280 -4.48 15.49 9.68
N HIS A 281 -5.20 14.86 8.77
CA HIS A 281 -5.68 15.46 7.53
C HIS A 281 -7.18 15.78 7.56
N LEU A 282 -7.99 14.84 8.06
CA LEU A 282 -9.45 14.93 8.08
C LEU A 282 -9.95 15.39 9.46
N LYS A 283 -10.58 16.55 9.52
CA LYS A 283 -11.21 17.04 10.75
C LYS A 283 -12.66 16.55 10.83
N GLY A 284 -12.96 15.78 11.90
CA GLY A 284 -14.33 15.35 12.19
C GLY A 284 -14.77 14.01 11.60
N CYS A 285 -13.90 13.30 10.89
CA CYS A 285 -14.19 11.94 10.43
C CYS A 285 -13.96 10.91 11.55
N LEU A 286 -14.81 9.88 11.60
CA LEU A 286 -14.63 8.74 12.48
C LEU A 286 -13.68 7.74 11.81
N LEU A 287 -12.63 7.39 12.52
CA LEU A 287 -11.55 6.52 12.05
C LEU A 287 -11.49 5.30 12.95
N TYR A 288 -11.66 4.13 12.36
CA TYR A 288 -11.64 2.83 13.04
C TYR A 288 -10.50 1.98 12.48
N THR A 289 -10.02 1.04 13.28
CA THR A 289 -9.10 -0.03 12.87
C THR A 289 -9.76 -1.37 13.06
N SER A 290 -9.32 -2.39 12.38
CA SER A 290 -9.82 -3.76 12.56
C SER A 290 -9.59 -4.30 13.98
N ASP A 291 -8.63 -3.74 14.73
CA ASP A 291 -8.39 -4.08 16.15
C ASP A 291 -9.49 -3.51 17.10
N ALA A 292 -10.32 -2.57 16.63
CA ALA A 292 -11.40 -1.97 17.42
C ALA A 292 -12.74 -2.73 17.31
N ALA A 293 -12.76 -3.87 16.63
CA ALA A 293 -13.95 -4.69 16.49
C ALA A 293 -14.19 -5.64 17.69
N ASP A 294 -13.31 -5.62 18.69
CA ASP A 294 -13.37 -6.45 19.90
C ASP A 294 -13.94 -5.71 21.14
N ASP A 295 -14.46 -4.47 20.99
CA ASP A 295 -15.09 -3.70 22.09
C ASP A 295 -16.63 -3.59 21.92
#